data_1fa7abe2ad4f418bd2a0ca6118ed4c8b
#
_entry.id   1fa7abe2ad4f418bd2a0ca6118ed4c8b
#
_cell.length_a   1.000
_cell.length_b   1.000
_cell.length_c   1.000
_cell.angle_alpha   90.00
_cell.angle_beta   90.00
_cell.angle_gamma   90.00
#
_symmetry.space_group_name_H-M   'P 1'
#
loop_
_entity.id
_entity.type
_entity.pdbx_description
1 polymer ?
#
loop_
_entity_poly.entity_id
_entity_poly.type
_entity_poly.pdbx_seq_one_letter_code
_entity_poly.pdbx_strand_id
1 'polypeptide(L)'
;VQPLLQNVFPLLALSALLTAAAPVPDARVKLLEAMSTELARNHQQLKMQNHEPPYFMSYQLKDYEQHAISARYGALFMDDGYRERKLYVDVRVGDYDFDSSVAEGLEFSFSTKGTSYVSRKEGPLDDSPLALRTSLWLITDEKYKSALFQYLKKKGEDVYAVEDPKRPPSFTREKPVKHVAPPVEAPFDRERWVKVARDVSARFNAHPELFDSEVRVTKDKVTRLFVSSEGSRIITEETLYGLHVSAVTRAPDGQLLDNSRNFYVPAEAGLPDAARLNKAADDVIRELLALRAAPAIDPYTGPAILAPEAAGVLFHEAVGHRLEGDRQEGDNEGKTFKGQVGKQVLPAFISIHDDPTRRVLQDEPLNGYYLFDEEGVRGQRVTLVEKGVLRNYLQGRRPVEGFLQSNGHGRSQGNLKPVARMANLLVESTHGVSDAELKKRLIAEAKRQGKPFGLIIRDITGGNTNTSGYGYQAFKGVPRMVYRVDVKTGKETLVRGVEIVGTPLSAVNRILASGQKPGIFNGFCGAESGNVPVSTVAPAMLLQELELQRTMEGKDRPPILTSPAALESPAAKP
;
A
#
# COMPACT_ATOMS: atom_id res chain seq x y z
N VAL A 1 -59.18 -77.35 -8.79
CA VAL A 1 -59.05 -76.09 -8.07
C VAL A 1 -57.73 -76.10 -7.30
N GLN A 2 -56.70 -75.49 -7.89
CA GLN A 2 -55.39 -75.36 -7.26
C GLN A 2 -55.22 -73.91 -6.79
N PRO A 3 -54.57 -73.63 -5.66
CA PRO A 3 -54.16 -72.27 -5.30
C PRO A 3 -52.71 -71.98 -5.72
N LEU A 4 -52.51 -70.78 -6.17
CA LEU A 4 -51.25 -70.14 -6.55
C LEU A 4 -50.32 -69.95 -5.34
N LEU A 5 -49.08 -70.38 -5.47
CA LEU A 5 -47.97 -70.05 -4.60
C LEU A 5 -47.44 -68.63 -4.91
N GLN A 6 -47.48 -67.74 -3.92
CA GLN A 6 -46.81 -66.44 -3.98
C GLN A 6 -45.36 -66.59 -3.45
N ASN A 7 -44.40 -66.38 -4.34
CA ASN A 7 -43.00 -66.25 -3.98
C ASN A 7 -42.73 -64.84 -3.42
N VAL A 8 -42.39 -64.76 -2.12
CA VAL A 8 -41.90 -63.54 -1.46
C VAL A 8 -40.36 -63.57 -1.51
N PHE A 9 -39.78 -62.69 -2.29
CA PHE A 9 -38.34 -62.40 -2.26
C PHE A 9 -38.05 -61.41 -1.14
N PRO A 10 -37.07 -61.62 -0.25
CA PRO A 10 -36.65 -60.61 0.71
C PRO A 10 -35.73 -59.59 0.01
N LEU A 11 -36.11 -58.30 0.03
CA LEU A 11 -35.26 -57.18 -0.31
C LEU A 11 -34.15 -57.06 0.77
N LEU A 12 -32.93 -57.43 0.40
CA LEU A 12 -31.73 -57.07 1.18
C LEU A 12 -31.47 -55.56 0.96
N ALA A 13 -31.80 -54.74 1.94
CA ALA A 13 -31.41 -53.33 1.99
C ALA A 13 -29.91 -53.26 2.26
N LEU A 14 -29.15 -52.95 1.20
CA LEU A 14 -27.72 -52.65 1.30
C LEU A 14 -27.56 -51.23 1.86
N SER A 15 -27.35 -51.11 3.18
CA SER A 15 -27.03 -49.85 3.84
C SER A 15 -25.61 -49.45 3.43
N ALA A 16 -25.45 -48.58 2.43
CA ALA A 16 -24.18 -47.92 2.11
C ALA A 16 -23.84 -46.98 3.28
N LEU A 17 -22.96 -47.42 4.16
CA LEU A 17 -22.26 -46.56 5.11
C LEU A 17 -21.40 -45.60 4.29
N LEU A 18 -21.91 -44.38 4.05
CA LEU A 18 -21.10 -43.25 3.65
C LEU A 18 -20.15 -42.94 4.82
N THR A 19 -18.96 -43.53 4.80
CA THR A 19 -17.85 -43.07 5.62
C THR A 19 -17.50 -41.67 5.14
N ALA A 20 -17.97 -40.64 5.86
CA ALA A 20 -17.48 -39.30 5.68
C ALA A 20 -15.94 -39.35 5.83
N ALA A 21 -15.22 -39.08 4.75
CA ALA A 21 -13.77 -38.97 4.81
C ALA A 21 -13.43 -37.93 5.88
N ALA A 22 -12.55 -38.27 6.82
CA ALA A 22 -12.08 -37.31 7.80
C ALA A 22 -11.57 -36.07 7.07
N PRO A 23 -11.94 -34.87 7.50
CA PRO A 23 -11.50 -33.65 6.84
C PRO A 23 -9.97 -33.64 6.78
N VAL A 24 -9.42 -33.42 5.60
CA VAL A 24 -7.97 -33.28 5.40
C VAL A 24 -7.49 -32.17 6.34
N PRO A 25 -6.52 -32.44 7.23
CA PRO A 25 -6.06 -31.41 8.16
C PRO A 25 -5.56 -30.18 7.40
N ASP A 26 -6.02 -29.00 7.78
CA ASP A 26 -5.59 -27.74 7.19
C ASP A 26 -4.07 -27.56 7.37
N ALA A 27 -3.33 -27.59 6.26
CA ALA A 27 -1.87 -27.47 6.26
C ALA A 27 -1.38 -26.19 6.95
N ARG A 28 -2.14 -25.08 6.87
CA ARG A 28 -1.84 -23.82 7.53
C ARG A 28 -1.85 -23.98 9.06
N VAL A 29 -2.80 -24.72 9.61
CA VAL A 29 -2.89 -25.02 11.05
C VAL A 29 -1.69 -25.85 11.49
N LYS A 30 -1.28 -26.86 10.70
CA LYS A 30 -0.08 -27.67 10.96
C LYS A 30 1.19 -26.82 11.03
N LEU A 31 1.34 -25.85 10.11
CA LEU A 31 2.46 -24.90 10.13
C LEU A 31 2.39 -23.95 11.32
N LEU A 32 1.20 -23.43 11.66
CA LEU A 32 0.99 -22.59 12.84
C LEU A 32 1.37 -23.31 14.14
N GLU A 33 1.06 -24.61 14.25
CA GLU A 33 1.45 -25.44 15.38
C GLU A 33 2.96 -25.65 15.45
N ALA A 34 3.62 -25.88 14.30
CA ALA A 34 5.07 -25.96 14.22
C ALA A 34 5.74 -24.67 14.68
N MET A 35 5.24 -23.52 14.23
CA MET A 35 5.71 -22.19 14.66
C MET A 35 5.51 -22.02 16.17
N SER A 36 4.34 -22.36 16.70
CA SER A 36 4.04 -22.25 18.14
C SER A 36 4.94 -23.16 18.99
N THR A 37 5.21 -24.39 18.52
CA THR A 37 6.09 -25.34 19.22
C THR A 37 7.51 -24.82 19.28
N GLU A 38 8.03 -24.29 18.16
CA GLU A 38 9.40 -23.76 18.12
C GLU A 38 9.53 -22.46 18.92
N LEU A 39 8.53 -21.59 18.87
CA LEU A 39 8.49 -20.38 19.67
C LEU A 39 8.53 -20.70 21.16
N ALA A 40 7.69 -21.64 21.62
CA ALA A 40 7.66 -22.06 23.02
C ALA A 40 9.00 -22.64 23.46
N ARG A 41 9.63 -23.50 22.63
CA ARG A 41 10.96 -24.07 22.92
C ARG A 41 12.02 -22.97 23.08
N ASN A 42 12.09 -22.04 22.12
CA ASN A 42 13.06 -20.96 22.16
C ASN A 42 12.80 -20.00 23.33
N HIS A 43 11.55 -19.59 23.57
CA HIS A 43 11.21 -18.68 24.66
C HIS A 43 11.55 -19.26 26.05
N GLN A 44 11.42 -20.59 26.23
CA GLN A 44 11.72 -21.27 27.50
C GLN A 44 13.22 -21.55 27.70
N GLN A 45 13.96 -21.82 26.63
CA GLN A 45 15.31 -22.38 26.72
C GLN A 45 16.42 -21.45 26.20
N LEU A 46 16.09 -20.45 25.35
CA LEU A 46 17.09 -19.60 24.73
C LEU A 46 17.62 -18.58 25.73
N LYS A 47 18.84 -18.82 26.18
CA LYS A 47 19.55 -17.96 27.09
C LYS A 47 21.06 -18.16 26.95
N MET A 48 21.81 -17.08 26.80
CA MET A 48 23.27 -17.11 26.95
C MET A 48 23.64 -17.05 28.44
N GLN A 49 24.73 -17.72 28.80
CA GLN A 49 25.23 -17.73 30.17
C GLN A 49 25.50 -16.28 30.65
N ASN A 50 24.99 -15.96 31.84
CA ASN A 50 25.11 -14.64 32.49
C ASN A 50 24.44 -13.47 31.73
N HIS A 51 23.49 -13.75 30.83
CA HIS A 51 22.74 -12.72 30.10
C HIS A 51 21.23 -12.91 30.26
N GLU A 52 20.47 -11.83 30.00
CA GLU A 52 19.02 -11.84 30.06
C GLU A 52 18.43 -12.71 28.94
N PRO A 53 17.39 -13.54 29.21
CA PRO A 53 16.63 -14.21 28.17
C PRO A 53 15.74 -13.23 27.42
N PRO A 54 15.18 -13.61 26.25
CA PRO A 54 14.17 -12.80 25.60
C PRO A 54 12.88 -12.75 26.43
N TYR A 55 12.33 -11.53 26.63
CA TYR A 55 11.05 -11.34 27.30
C TYR A 55 9.87 -11.43 26.34
N PHE A 56 10.10 -11.10 25.05
CA PHE A 56 9.10 -11.18 23.99
C PHE A 56 9.71 -11.80 22.74
N MET A 57 8.91 -12.63 22.10
CA MET A 57 9.21 -13.24 20.80
C MET A 57 7.95 -13.33 19.95
N SER A 58 8.08 -13.12 18.65
CA SER A 58 7.04 -13.44 17.68
C SER A 58 7.61 -14.01 16.39
N TYR A 59 6.83 -14.88 15.75
CA TYR A 59 7.11 -15.44 14.45
C TYR A 59 5.99 -15.10 13.49
N GLN A 60 6.37 -14.67 12.28
CA GLN A 60 5.46 -14.48 11.17
C GLN A 60 5.93 -15.27 9.96
N LEU A 61 5.00 -15.95 9.30
CA LEU A 61 5.18 -16.56 7.99
C LEU A 61 4.18 -15.90 7.04
N LYS A 62 4.68 -15.40 5.91
CA LYS A 62 3.88 -14.92 4.78
C LYS A 62 4.11 -15.84 3.59
N ASP A 63 3.07 -16.54 3.16
CA ASP A 63 3.06 -17.40 1.97
C ASP A 63 2.40 -16.62 0.82
N TYR A 64 3.19 -16.26 -0.18
CA TYR A 64 2.76 -15.52 -1.36
C TYR A 64 2.56 -16.48 -2.53
N GLU A 65 1.38 -16.44 -3.12
CA GLU A 65 1.08 -17.07 -4.40
C GLU A 65 0.73 -15.96 -5.40
N GLN A 66 1.55 -15.80 -6.42
CA GLN A 66 1.36 -14.75 -7.42
C GLN A 66 1.31 -15.32 -8.82
N HIS A 67 0.50 -14.69 -9.67
CA HIS A 67 0.48 -14.93 -11.10
C HIS A 67 0.35 -13.62 -11.84
N ALA A 68 1.13 -13.43 -12.90
CA ALA A 68 1.10 -12.21 -13.70
C ALA A 68 1.13 -12.54 -15.19
N ILE A 69 0.23 -11.90 -15.93
CA ILE A 69 0.15 -11.93 -17.38
C ILE A 69 0.40 -10.52 -17.89
N SER A 70 1.26 -10.35 -18.89
CA SER A 70 1.47 -9.09 -19.58
C SER A 70 1.43 -9.27 -21.08
N ALA A 71 0.74 -8.39 -21.78
CA ALA A 71 0.70 -8.34 -23.23
C ALA A 71 0.97 -6.91 -23.73
N ARG A 72 1.69 -6.83 -24.85
CA ARG A 72 2.02 -5.59 -25.56
C ARG A 72 1.80 -5.81 -27.05
N TYR A 73 1.32 -4.81 -27.75
CA TYR A 73 1.16 -4.85 -29.21
C TYR A 73 0.33 -6.05 -29.72
N GLY A 74 -0.58 -6.62 -28.92
CA GLY A 74 -1.34 -7.83 -29.23
C GLY A 74 -0.60 -9.14 -29.00
N ALA A 75 0.64 -9.11 -28.49
CA ALA A 75 1.44 -10.28 -28.21
C ALA A 75 1.65 -10.48 -26.71
N LEU A 76 1.76 -11.75 -26.29
CA LEU A 76 2.06 -12.12 -24.91
C LEU A 76 3.56 -11.86 -24.64
N PHE A 77 3.86 -11.12 -23.59
CA PHE A 77 5.23 -10.81 -23.14
C PHE A 77 5.60 -11.54 -21.85
N MET A 78 4.60 -11.79 -21.00
CA MET A 78 4.82 -12.49 -19.73
C MET A 78 3.58 -13.31 -19.37
N ASP A 79 3.82 -14.49 -18.86
CA ASP A 79 2.83 -15.37 -18.26
C ASP A 79 3.58 -16.24 -17.25
N ASP A 80 3.70 -15.73 -16.03
CA ASP A 80 4.54 -16.31 -15.00
C ASP A 80 3.83 -16.34 -13.65
N GLY A 81 4.07 -17.41 -12.92
CA GLY A 81 3.54 -17.60 -11.58
C GLY A 81 4.63 -18.10 -10.64
N TYR A 82 4.64 -17.57 -9.43
CA TYR A 82 5.57 -18.03 -8.41
C TYR A 82 4.93 -18.13 -7.04
N ARG A 83 5.54 -18.93 -6.18
CA ARG A 83 5.22 -19.04 -4.77
C ARG A 83 6.47 -18.83 -3.95
N GLU A 84 6.36 -18.03 -2.91
CA GLU A 84 7.46 -17.84 -1.96
C GLU A 84 6.93 -17.74 -0.53
N ARG A 85 7.72 -18.19 0.45
CA ARG A 85 7.44 -18.03 1.87
C ARG A 85 8.51 -17.17 2.51
N LYS A 86 8.10 -16.08 3.15
CA LYS A 86 8.98 -15.19 3.91
C LYS A 86 8.76 -15.38 5.40
N LEU A 87 9.87 -15.41 6.15
CA LEU A 87 9.87 -15.54 7.60
C LEU A 87 10.35 -14.24 8.24
N TYR A 88 9.58 -13.72 9.17
CA TYR A 88 10.01 -12.63 10.04
C TYR A 88 10.00 -13.12 11.50
N VAL A 89 11.06 -12.78 12.23
CA VAL A 89 11.24 -13.13 13.64
C VAL A 89 11.58 -11.86 14.40
N ASP A 90 10.78 -11.52 15.41
CA ASP A 90 11.09 -10.50 16.39
C ASP A 90 11.52 -11.16 17.70
N VAL A 91 12.64 -10.73 18.24
CA VAL A 91 13.17 -11.16 19.53
C VAL A 91 13.58 -9.94 20.32
N ARG A 92 13.07 -9.79 21.53
CA ARG A 92 13.34 -8.63 22.39
C ARG A 92 13.93 -9.05 23.73
N VAL A 93 14.96 -8.33 24.18
CA VAL A 93 15.67 -8.52 25.43
C VAL A 93 15.50 -7.27 26.29
N GLY A 94 15.35 -7.44 27.59
CA GLY A 94 14.99 -6.42 28.56
C GLY A 94 13.59 -6.62 29.07
N ASP A 95 12.76 -5.58 29.04
CA ASP A 95 11.34 -5.63 29.39
C ASP A 95 10.51 -4.66 28.51
N TYR A 96 9.22 -4.53 28.77
CA TYR A 96 8.35 -3.67 27.98
C TYR A 96 8.69 -2.17 28.12
N ASP A 97 9.26 -1.76 29.25
CA ASP A 97 9.61 -0.36 29.50
C ASP A 97 10.95 -0.01 28.87
N PHE A 98 11.93 -0.94 28.95
CA PHE A 98 13.26 -0.75 28.39
C PHE A 98 13.77 -2.02 27.72
N ASP A 99 13.85 -2.03 26.41
CA ASP A 99 14.25 -3.18 25.62
C ASP A 99 15.34 -2.89 24.59
N SER A 100 15.69 -3.95 23.86
CA SER A 100 16.67 -3.97 22.77
C SER A 100 16.24 -3.20 21.51
N SER A 101 15.06 -2.59 21.48
CA SER A 101 14.63 -1.82 20.32
C SER A 101 15.52 -0.60 20.08
N VAL A 102 15.89 -0.38 18.83
CA VAL A 102 16.67 0.79 18.41
C VAL A 102 15.81 1.68 17.53
N ALA A 103 16.12 2.98 17.52
CA ALA A 103 15.59 3.92 16.57
C ALA A 103 15.93 3.45 15.13
N GLU A 104 15.06 3.76 14.17
CA GLU A 104 15.16 3.27 12.80
C GLU A 104 16.54 3.52 12.16
N GLY A 105 16.93 2.60 11.27
CA GLY A 105 18.13 2.69 10.43
C GLY A 105 19.37 1.98 10.94
N LEU A 106 19.37 1.40 12.15
CA LEU A 106 20.54 0.76 12.76
C LEU A 106 20.35 -0.72 13.08
N GLU A 107 19.64 -1.49 12.25
CA GLU A 107 19.78 -2.95 12.31
C GLU A 107 21.20 -3.34 11.84
N PHE A 108 22.14 -3.40 12.77
CA PHE A 108 23.44 -3.98 12.50
C PHE A 108 23.27 -5.49 12.29
N SER A 109 23.33 -5.91 11.05
CA SER A 109 23.61 -7.30 10.73
C SER A 109 25.05 -7.57 11.11
N PHE A 110 25.29 -8.37 12.15
CA PHE A 110 26.61 -8.91 12.46
C PHE A 110 27.01 -9.93 11.41
N SER A 111 27.54 -9.45 10.30
CA SER A 111 28.37 -10.28 9.43
C SER A 111 29.79 -10.25 9.96
N THR A 112 30.10 -11.13 10.91
CA THR A 112 31.50 -11.46 11.18
C THR A 112 32.03 -12.17 9.93
N LYS A 113 33.01 -11.54 9.27
CA LYS A 113 33.75 -12.19 8.17
C LYS A 113 34.20 -13.59 8.61
N GLY A 114 33.61 -14.63 8.06
CA GLY A 114 34.10 -16.00 8.17
C GLY A 114 33.14 -17.06 8.71
N THR A 115 32.02 -16.71 9.36
CA THR A 115 31.07 -17.69 9.92
C THR A 115 29.61 -17.23 9.87
N SER A 116 29.21 -16.52 8.80
CA SER A 116 27.80 -16.21 8.65
C SER A 116 27.05 -17.48 8.23
N TYR A 117 26.42 -18.14 9.18
CA TYR A 117 25.21 -18.86 8.87
C TYR A 117 24.22 -17.81 8.36
N VAL A 118 24.20 -17.60 7.04
CA VAL A 118 23.19 -16.74 6.44
C VAL A 118 21.87 -17.45 6.65
N SER A 119 21.17 -17.07 7.74
CA SER A 119 19.80 -17.50 7.93
C SER A 119 18.99 -16.90 6.79
N ARG A 120 18.68 -17.72 5.79
CA ARG A 120 17.76 -17.31 4.74
C ARG A 120 16.42 -17.06 5.39
N LYS A 121 15.92 -15.84 5.28
CA LYS A 121 14.61 -15.43 5.80
C LYS A 121 13.46 -15.99 4.93
N GLU A 122 13.68 -17.15 4.34
CA GLU A 122 12.75 -17.88 3.50
C GLU A 122 12.29 -19.15 4.22
N GLY A 123 11.00 -19.45 4.11
CA GLY A 123 10.41 -20.67 4.62
C GLY A 123 10.40 -21.78 3.55
N PRO A 124 10.32 -23.07 3.97
CA PRO A 124 10.16 -24.17 3.05
C PRO A 124 8.83 -24.06 2.29
N LEU A 125 8.84 -24.32 0.99
CA LEU A 125 7.62 -24.34 0.17
C LEU A 125 6.78 -25.59 0.45
N ASP A 126 7.41 -26.67 0.87
CA ASP A 126 6.74 -27.86 1.39
C ASP A 126 6.18 -27.57 2.78
N ASP A 127 5.03 -28.18 3.10
CA ASP A 127 4.41 -28.03 4.42
C ASP A 127 5.10 -28.95 5.47
N SER A 128 6.44 -28.85 5.55
CA SER A 128 7.30 -29.60 6.46
C SER A 128 7.48 -28.87 7.79
N PRO A 129 6.90 -29.37 8.89
CA PRO A 129 7.06 -28.76 10.21
C PRO A 129 8.52 -28.72 10.67
N LEU A 130 9.29 -29.77 10.37
CA LEU A 130 10.70 -29.85 10.80
C LEU A 130 11.55 -28.81 10.07
N ALA A 131 11.41 -28.68 8.74
CA ALA A 131 12.16 -27.69 7.97
C ALA A 131 11.81 -26.26 8.41
N LEU A 132 10.52 -25.96 8.64
CA LEU A 132 10.08 -24.66 9.14
C LEU A 132 10.66 -24.35 10.54
N ARG A 133 10.58 -25.30 11.46
CA ARG A 133 11.14 -25.15 12.81
C ARG A 133 12.65 -24.93 12.77
N THR A 134 13.38 -25.66 11.91
CA THR A 134 14.83 -25.48 11.75
C THR A 134 15.18 -24.10 11.24
N SER A 135 14.44 -23.59 10.24
CA SER A 135 14.63 -22.20 9.74
C SER A 135 14.37 -21.17 10.83
N LEU A 136 13.27 -21.30 11.56
CA LEU A 136 12.92 -20.41 12.67
C LEU A 136 13.95 -20.44 13.80
N TRP A 137 14.46 -21.62 14.16
CA TRP A 137 15.51 -21.77 15.16
C TRP A 137 16.78 -20.98 14.80
N LEU A 138 17.27 -21.09 13.56
CA LEU A 138 18.46 -20.38 13.11
C LEU A 138 18.25 -18.85 13.14
N ILE A 139 17.11 -18.39 12.60
CA ILE A 139 16.78 -16.95 12.60
C ILE A 139 16.65 -16.43 14.05
N THR A 140 16.03 -17.21 14.93
CA THR A 140 15.83 -16.83 16.34
C THR A 140 17.15 -16.69 17.08
N ASP A 141 18.10 -17.61 16.88
CA ASP A 141 19.44 -17.53 17.47
C ASP A 141 20.18 -16.24 17.04
N GLU A 142 20.16 -15.94 15.74
CA GLU A 142 20.75 -14.71 15.18
C GLU A 142 20.08 -13.45 15.79
N LYS A 143 18.74 -13.42 15.80
CA LYS A 143 17.97 -12.28 16.32
C LYS A 143 18.16 -12.08 17.82
N TYR A 144 18.26 -13.15 18.61
CA TYR A 144 18.55 -13.05 20.04
C TYR A 144 19.93 -12.46 20.31
N LYS A 145 20.96 -12.92 19.61
CA LYS A 145 22.32 -12.38 19.74
C LYS A 145 22.40 -10.90 19.38
N SER A 146 21.70 -10.51 18.30
CA SER A 146 21.58 -9.12 17.90
C SER A 146 20.82 -8.26 18.93
N ALA A 147 19.68 -8.76 19.42
CA ALA A 147 18.89 -8.07 20.43
C ALA A 147 19.67 -7.89 21.74
N LEU A 148 20.36 -8.92 22.19
CA LEU A 148 21.19 -8.85 23.40
C LEU A 148 22.30 -7.79 23.26
N PHE A 149 22.98 -7.76 22.12
CA PHE A 149 24.01 -6.73 21.85
C PHE A 149 23.42 -5.32 21.90
N GLN A 150 22.29 -5.09 21.24
CA GLN A 150 21.62 -3.79 21.23
C GLN A 150 21.16 -3.38 22.64
N TYR A 151 20.61 -4.33 23.40
CA TYR A 151 20.20 -4.10 24.78
C TYR A 151 21.37 -3.65 25.66
N LEU A 152 22.51 -4.37 25.61
CA LEU A 152 23.69 -4.06 26.38
C LEU A 152 24.30 -2.71 25.99
N LYS A 153 24.35 -2.42 24.68
CA LYS A 153 24.78 -1.12 24.15
C LYS A 153 23.91 0.01 24.70
N LYS A 154 22.59 -0.11 24.53
CA LYS A 154 21.60 0.89 24.97
C LYS A 154 21.65 1.09 26.49
N LYS A 155 21.80 0.00 27.26
CA LYS A 155 21.97 0.07 28.71
C LYS A 155 23.25 0.80 29.12
N GLY A 156 24.35 0.62 28.38
CA GLY A 156 25.59 1.38 28.59
C GLY A 156 25.45 2.87 28.27
N GLU A 157 24.72 3.21 27.22
CA GLU A 157 24.44 4.60 26.84
C GLU A 157 23.47 5.29 27.82
N ASP A 158 22.48 4.57 28.34
CA ASP A 158 21.47 5.09 29.29
C ASP A 158 22.07 5.50 30.64
N VAL A 159 23.21 4.93 31.05
CA VAL A 159 23.93 5.32 32.29
C VAL A 159 24.36 6.79 32.23
N TYR A 160 24.61 7.34 31.05
CA TYR A 160 25.05 8.72 30.85
C TYR A 160 23.93 9.63 30.34
N ALA A 161 22.74 9.08 30.06
CA ALA A 161 21.63 9.85 29.59
C ALA A 161 20.95 10.63 30.73
N VAL A 162 20.43 11.82 30.40
CA VAL A 162 19.56 12.55 31.33
C VAL A 162 18.20 11.83 31.33
N GLU A 163 17.73 11.51 32.54
CA GLU A 163 16.43 10.87 32.72
C GLU A 163 15.31 11.74 32.12
N ASP A 164 14.61 11.21 31.11
CA ASP A 164 13.43 11.86 30.53
C ASP A 164 12.16 11.20 31.11
N PRO A 165 11.45 11.92 32.01
CA PRO A 165 10.24 11.39 32.65
C PRO A 165 9.08 11.17 31.67
N LYS A 166 9.20 11.64 30.43
CA LYS A 166 8.20 11.48 29.38
C LYS A 166 8.56 10.38 28.39
N ARG A 167 9.69 9.70 28.59
CA ARG A 167 10.11 8.61 27.71
C ARG A 167 9.04 7.51 27.68
N PRO A 168 8.45 7.21 26.49
CA PRO A 168 7.48 6.13 26.40
C PRO A 168 8.13 4.77 26.63
N PRO A 169 7.37 3.75 27.05
CA PRO A 169 7.81 2.36 27.05
C PRO A 169 8.38 1.94 25.69
N SER A 170 9.22 0.93 25.67
CA SER A 170 9.83 0.43 24.43
C SER A 170 8.84 -0.37 23.57
N PHE A 171 7.83 -1.01 24.19
CA PHE A 171 6.89 -1.89 23.49
C PHE A 171 5.53 -1.97 24.21
N THR A 172 4.44 -2.15 23.46
CA THR A 172 3.11 -2.33 24.05
C THR A 172 2.88 -3.76 24.52
N ARG A 173 2.05 -3.93 25.59
CA ARG A 173 1.51 -5.24 25.98
C ARG A 173 0.17 -5.45 25.28
N GLU A 174 0.03 -6.57 24.57
CA GLU A 174 -1.19 -6.86 23.85
C GLU A 174 -1.88 -8.11 24.41
N LYS A 175 -3.22 -8.08 24.37
CA LYS A 175 -4.00 -9.27 24.74
C LYS A 175 -3.85 -10.34 23.67
N PRO A 176 -3.63 -11.61 24.03
CA PRO A 176 -3.48 -12.69 23.07
C PRO A 176 -4.76 -12.88 22.23
N VAL A 177 -4.58 -13.08 20.95
CA VAL A 177 -5.66 -13.33 19.99
C VAL A 177 -5.51 -14.73 19.40
N LYS A 178 -6.62 -15.47 19.34
CA LYS A 178 -6.72 -16.74 18.61
C LYS A 178 -7.70 -16.57 17.46
N HIS A 179 -7.19 -16.60 16.22
CA HIS A 179 -8.00 -16.43 15.04
C HIS A 179 -7.47 -17.29 13.89
N VAL A 180 -8.32 -18.13 13.34
CA VAL A 180 -8.01 -18.93 12.14
C VAL A 180 -9.09 -18.61 11.11
N ALA A 181 -8.72 -17.81 10.11
CA ALA A 181 -9.62 -17.51 9.01
C ALA A 181 -9.86 -18.76 8.13
N PRO A 182 -11.07 -18.94 7.59
CA PRO A 182 -11.30 -19.99 6.59
C PRO A 182 -10.37 -19.79 5.38
N PRO A 183 -10.02 -20.87 4.66
CA PRO A 183 -9.28 -20.76 3.40
C PRO A 183 -10.01 -19.89 2.38
N VAL A 184 -9.24 -19.06 1.67
CA VAL A 184 -9.76 -18.21 0.60
C VAL A 184 -9.41 -18.84 -0.75
N GLU A 185 -10.43 -19.11 -1.55
CA GLU A 185 -10.27 -19.52 -2.95
C GLU A 185 -9.73 -18.34 -3.78
N ALA A 186 -8.73 -18.60 -4.61
CA ALA A 186 -8.12 -17.60 -5.48
C ALA A 186 -8.06 -18.11 -6.92
N PRO A 187 -9.23 -18.28 -7.59
CA PRO A 187 -9.26 -18.72 -8.98
C PRO A 187 -8.56 -17.72 -9.89
N PHE A 188 -8.02 -18.21 -11.00
CA PHE A 188 -7.42 -17.36 -12.02
C PHE A 188 -7.55 -18.03 -13.39
N ASP A 189 -8.46 -17.53 -14.20
CA ASP A 189 -8.70 -18.02 -15.57
C ASP A 189 -7.62 -17.49 -16.51
N ARG A 190 -6.48 -18.18 -16.49
CA ARG A 190 -5.28 -17.82 -17.26
C ARG A 190 -5.55 -17.66 -18.75
N GLU A 191 -6.30 -18.59 -19.36
CA GLU A 191 -6.55 -18.57 -20.80
C GLU A 191 -7.39 -17.36 -21.21
N ARG A 192 -8.43 -17.07 -20.44
CA ARG A 192 -9.24 -15.86 -20.60
C ARG A 192 -8.41 -14.60 -20.50
N TRP A 193 -7.55 -14.49 -19.48
CA TRP A 193 -6.78 -13.27 -19.26
C TRP A 193 -5.64 -13.09 -20.27
N VAL A 194 -5.01 -14.16 -20.75
CA VAL A 194 -4.07 -14.10 -21.88
C VAL A 194 -4.78 -13.54 -23.12
N LYS A 195 -5.98 -14.04 -23.42
CA LYS A 195 -6.76 -13.55 -24.57
C LYS A 195 -7.15 -12.08 -24.39
N VAL A 196 -7.70 -11.70 -23.24
CA VAL A 196 -8.11 -10.32 -22.94
C VAL A 196 -6.93 -9.36 -23.02
N ALA A 197 -5.78 -9.70 -22.41
CA ALA A 197 -4.59 -8.86 -22.44
C ALA A 197 -4.08 -8.62 -23.87
N ARG A 198 -4.07 -9.66 -24.69
CA ARG A 198 -3.70 -9.54 -26.12
C ARG A 198 -4.68 -8.67 -26.91
N ASP A 199 -5.98 -8.93 -26.78
CA ASP A 199 -7.02 -8.21 -27.52
C ASP A 199 -7.02 -6.70 -27.17
N VAL A 200 -6.87 -6.37 -25.88
CA VAL A 200 -6.85 -4.97 -25.43
C VAL A 200 -5.52 -4.29 -25.83
N SER A 201 -4.36 -4.98 -25.68
CA SER A 201 -3.08 -4.38 -26.05
C SER A 201 -2.93 -4.18 -27.58
N ALA A 202 -3.59 -4.98 -28.40
CA ALA A 202 -3.60 -4.82 -29.86
C ALA A 202 -4.19 -3.47 -30.31
N ARG A 203 -5.08 -2.84 -29.50
CA ARG A 203 -5.70 -1.55 -29.84
C ARG A 203 -4.70 -0.43 -29.99
N PHE A 204 -3.59 -0.49 -29.27
CA PHE A 204 -2.53 0.51 -29.31
C PHE A 204 -1.76 0.50 -30.65
N ASN A 205 -1.80 -0.59 -31.41
CA ASN A 205 -1.14 -0.69 -32.72
C ASN A 205 -1.70 0.31 -33.76
N ALA A 206 -2.94 0.76 -33.60
CA ALA A 206 -3.52 1.77 -34.46
C ALA A 206 -2.96 3.19 -34.23
N HIS A 207 -2.11 3.38 -33.21
CA HIS A 207 -1.60 4.67 -32.77
C HIS A 207 -0.05 4.65 -32.70
N PRO A 208 0.64 4.77 -33.87
CA PRO A 208 2.10 4.67 -33.95
C PRO A 208 2.85 5.78 -33.20
N GLU A 209 2.15 6.82 -32.75
CA GLU A 209 2.69 7.87 -31.88
C GLU A 209 2.92 7.39 -30.45
N LEU A 210 2.30 6.26 -30.06
CA LEU A 210 2.51 5.62 -28.77
C LEU A 210 3.65 4.61 -28.89
N PHE A 211 4.72 4.80 -28.14
CA PHE A 211 5.96 4.03 -28.31
C PHE A 211 5.97 2.73 -27.52
N ASP A 212 5.28 2.69 -26.41
CA ASP A 212 5.09 1.50 -25.60
C ASP A 212 3.69 1.46 -25.00
N SER A 213 3.18 0.25 -24.78
CA SER A 213 1.91 0.02 -24.12
C SER A 213 1.93 -1.33 -23.42
N GLU A 214 1.24 -1.43 -22.31
CA GLU A 214 1.13 -2.69 -21.57
C GLU A 214 -0.30 -2.89 -21.05
N VAL A 215 -0.78 -4.11 -21.19
CA VAL A 215 -1.94 -4.61 -20.44
C VAL A 215 -1.45 -5.73 -19.55
N ARG A 216 -1.54 -5.51 -18.23
CA ARG A 216 -1.05 -6.45 -17.23
C ARG A 216 -2.19 -6.88 -16.31
N VAL A 217 -2.28 -8.18 -16.07
CA VAL A 217 -3.24 -8.77 -15.13
C VAL A 217 -2.46 -9.51 -14.06
N THR A 218 -2.79 -9.29 -12.80
CA THR A 218 -2.13 -9.96 -11.68
C THR A 218 -3.16 -10.62 -10.77
N LYS A 219 -2.75 -11.72 -10.15
CA LYS A 219 -3.40 -12.36 -9.02
C LYS A 219 -2.37 -12.47 -7.91
N ASP A 220 -2.69 -11.94 -6.76
CA ASP A 220 -1.89 -12.04 -5.54
C ASP A 220 -2.75 -12.68 -4.44
N LYS A 221 -2.26 -13.78 -3.84
CA LYS A 221 -2.82 -14.37 -2.62
C LYS A 221 -1.74 -14.36 -1.55
N VAL A 222 -2.06 -13.88 -0.38
CA VAL A 222 -1.16 -13.85 0.77
C VAL A 222 -1.82 -14.56 1.95
N THR A 223 -1.19 -15.65 2.40
CA THR A 223 -1.55 -16.33 3.65
C THR A 223 -0.57 -15.88 4.73
N ARG A 224 -1.08 -15.31 5.83
CA ARG A 224 -0.27 -14.84 6.97
C ARG A 224 -0.52 -15.72 8.17
N LEU A 225 0.57 -16.26 8.74
CA LEU A 225 0.57 -16.99 10.02
C LEU A 225 1.38 -16.17 11.02
N PHE A 226 0.82 -15.94 12.19
CA PHE A 226 1.47 -15.19 13.28
C PHE A 226 1.32 -15.92 14.61
N VAL A 227 2.42 -15.98 15.37
CA VAL A 227 2.43 -16.48 16.76
C VAL A 227 3.30 -15.58 17.63
N SER A 228 2.92 -15.38 18.90
CA SER A 228 3.72 -14.60 19.86
C SER A 228 3.85 -15.31 21.20
N SER A 229 4.88 -14.93 21.97
CA SER A 229 5.09 -15.42 23.35
C SER A 229 4.00 -14.94 24.32
N GLU A 230 3.24 -13.91 23.97
CA GLU A 230 2.04 -13.49 24.69
C GLU A 230 0.85 -14.44 24.49
N GLY A 231 0.92 -15.38 23.51
CA GLY A 231 -0.07 -16.41 23.26
C GLY A 231 -0.98 -16.15 22.05
N SER A 232 -0.70 -15.15 21.24
CA SER A 232 -1.43 -14.94 19.98
C SER A 232 -1.13 -16.04 18.97
N ARG A 233 -2.17 -16.47 18.22
CA ARG A 233 -2.13 -17.48 17.16
C ARG A 233 -3.12 -17.06 16.08
N ILE A 234 -2.62 -16.57 14.97
CA ILE A 234 -3.44 -15.92 13.93
C ILE A 234 -3.13 -16.52 12.58
N ILE A 235 -4.16 -16.86 11.81
CA ILE A 235 -4.09 -17.11 10.36
C ILE A 235 -5.07 -16.18 9.68
N THR A 236 -4.58 -15.41 8.68
CA THR A 236 -5.42 -14.65 7.76
C THR A 236 -5.03 -14.96 6.32
N GLU A 237 -5.99 -14.83 5.42
CA GLU A 237 -5.76 -14.93 3.98
C GLU A 237 -6.44 -13.76 3.27
N GLU A 238 -5.75 -13.21 2.31
CA GLU A 238 -6.23 -12.11 1.48
C GLU A 238 -5.83 -12.34 0.04
N THR A 239 -6.71 -11.89 -0.86
CA THR A 239 -6.48 -11.91 -2.31
C THR A 239 -6.59 -10.50 -2.86
N LEU A 240 -5.75 -10.17 -3.83
CA LEU A 240 -5.83 -8.94 -4.60
C LEU A 240 -5.59 -9.27 -6.07
N TYR A 241 -6.58 -8.94 -6.89
CA TYR A 241 -6.46 -9.02 -8.34
C TYR A 241 -6.25 -7.61 -8.87
N GLY A 242 -5.23 -7.45 -9.70
CA GLY A 242 -4.88 -6.20 -10.34
C GLY A 242 -5.05 -6.28 -11.85
N LEU A 243 -5.49 -5.17 -12.45
CA LEU A 243 -5.45 -4.98 -13.89
C LEU A 243 -4.93 -3.59 -14.18
N HIS A 244 -3.92 -3.51 -15.01
CA HIS A 244 -3.23 -2.30 -15.39
C HIS A 244 -3.23 -2.16 -16.92
N VAL A 245 -3.64 -1.00 -17.41
CA VAL A 245 -3.57 -0.61 -18.81
C VAL A 245 -2.76 0.67 -18.90
N SER A 246 -1.66 0.66 -19.61
CA SER A 246 -0.77 1.83 -19.73
C SER A 246 -0.25 2.03 -21.14
N ALA A 247 0.16 3.26 -21.42
CA ALA A 247 0.90 3.60 -22.63
C ALA A 247 1.87 4.76 -22.37
N VAL A 248 2.89 4.85 -23.21
CA VAL A 248 3.97 5.82 -23.12
C VAL A 248 4.21 6.46 -24.49
N THR A 249 4.49 7.75 -24.49
CA THR A 249 4.89 8.52 -25.69
C THR A 249 5.89 9.62 -25.35
N ARG A 250 6.38 10.32 -26.35
CA ARG A 250 7.14 11.57 -26.18
C ARG A 250 6.44 12.71 -26.88
N ALA A 251 6.41 13.84 -26.23
CA ALA A 251 5.99 15.09 -26.87
C ALA A 251 7.04 15.55 -27.90
N PRO A 252 6.68 16.44 -28.84
CA PRO A 252 7.61 16.96 -29.83
C PRO A 252 8.86 17.64 -29.25
N ASP A 253 8.76 18.17 -28.02
CA ASP A 253 9.89 18.77 -27.30
C ASP A 253 10.75 17.77 -26.52
N GLY A 254 10.46 16.46 -26.66
CA GLY A 254 11.22 15.37 -26.06
C GLY A 254 10.76 14.94 -24.67
N GLN A 255 9.77 15.60 -24.07
CA GLN A 255 9.24 15.19 -22.77
C GLN A 255 8.61 13.79 -22.84
N LEU A 256 9.00 12.89 -21.93
CA LEU A 256 8.35 11.60 -21.75
C LEU A 256 6.96 11.82 -21.14
N LEU A 257 5.97 11.12 -21.66
CA LEU A 257 4.58 11.17 -21.21
C LEU A 257 4.05 9.76 -21.06
N ASP A 258 3.34 9.51 -19.98
CA ASP A 258 2.64 8.26 -19.72
C ASP A 258 1.19 8.51 -19.32
N ASN A 259 0.35 7.49 -19.49
CA ASN A 259 -0.99 7.44 -18.95
C ASN A 259 -1.38 6.01 -18.63
N SER A 260 -2.21 5.82 -17.59
CA SER A 260 -2.62 4.49 -17.17
C SER A 260 -4.00 4.47 -16.52
N ARG A 261 -4.56 3.26 -16.44
CA ARG A 261 -5.73 2.93 -15.61
C ARG A 261 -5.43 1.69 -14.80
N ASN A 262 -5.72 1.75 -13.51
CA ASN A 262 -5.54 0.66 -12.56
C ASN A 262 -6.88 0.22 -12.00
N PHE A 263 -7.07 -1.09 -11.87
CA PHE A 263 -8.22 -1.70 -11.23
C PHE A 263 -7.71 -2.70 -10.20
N TYR A 264 -8.22 -2.61 -8.98
CA TYR A 264 -7.90 -3.53 -7.91
C TYR A 264 -9.17 -4.06 -7.27
N VAL A 265 -9.27 -5.38 -7.15
CA VAL A 265 -10.45 -6.05 -6.59
C VAL A 265 -10.04 -7.26 -5.75
N PRO A 266 -10.81 -7.62 -4.71
CA PRO A 266 -10.48 -8.77 -3.86
C PRO A 266 -10.81 -10.12 -4.49
N ALA A 267 -11.55 -10.16 -5.61
CA ALA A 267 -11.91 -11.40 -6.29
C ALA A 267 -11.87 -11.21 -7.81
N GLU A 268 -11.51 -12.26 -8.55
CA GLU A 268 -11.39 -12.25 -10.00
C GLU A 268 -12.68 -11.76 -10.72
N ALA A 269 -13.83 -12.16 -10.19
CA ALA A 269 -15.14 -11.76 -10.74
C ALA A 269 -15.42 -10.25 -10.69
N GLY A 270 -14.70 -9.50 -9.84
CA GLY A 270 -14.80 -8.05 -9.76
C GLY A 270 -13.94 -7.31 -10.78
N LEU A 271 -13.02 -7.99 -11.49
CA LEU A 271 -12.22 -7.37 -12.53
C LEU A 271 -13.13 -6.88 -13.69
N PRO A 272 -12.74 -5.76 -14.34
CA PRO A 272 -13.51 -5.19 -15.44
C PRO A 272 -13.76 -6.19 -16.58
N ASP A 273 -14.93 -6.12 -17.19
CA ASP A 273 -15.23 -6.83 -18.42
C ASP A 273 -14.49 -6.23 -19.63
N ALA A 274 -14.58 -6.91 -20.77
CA ALA A 274 -13.92 -6.48 -22.00
C ALA A 274 -14.38 -5.09 -22.48
N ALA A 275 -15.66 -4.72 -22.27
CA ALA A 275 -16.18 -3.42 -22.69
C ALA A 275 -15.57 -2.28 -21.84
N ARG A 276 -15.52 -2.44 -20.52
CA ARG A 276 -14.89 -1.48 -19.59
C ARG A 276 -13.39 -1.37 -19.85
N LEU A 277 -12.72 -2.48 -20.19
CA LEU A 277 -11.28 -2.49 -20.51
C LEU A 277 -10.99 -1.81 -21.84
N ASN A 278 -11.77 -2.07 -22.86
CA ASN A 278 -11.64 -1.38 -24.14
C ASN A 278 -11.84 0.13 -23.97
N LYS A 279 -12.85 0.53 -23.19
CA LYS A 279 -13.04 1.94 -22.86
C LYS A 279 -11.83 2.54 -22.10
N ALA A 280 -11.28 1.81 -21.16
CA ALA A 280 -10.08 2.25 -20.42
C ALA A 280 -8.89 2.45 -21.36
N ALA A 281 -8.64 1.53 -22.30
CA ALA A 281 -7.60 1.66 -23.30
C ALA A 281 -7.84 2.87 -24.23
N ASP A 282 -9.08 3.06 -24.70
CA ASP A 282 -9.44 4.22 -25.54
C ASP A 282 -9.29 5.55 -24.81
N ASP A 283 -9.62 5.57 -23.50
CA ASP A 283 -9.42 6.75 -22.66
C ASP A 283 -7.91 7.04 -22.48
N VAL A 284 -7.07 6.03 -22.22
CA VAL A 284 -5.61 6.15 -22.11
C VAL A 284 -5.03 6.70 -23.42
N ILE A 285 -5.41 6.13 -24.55
CA ILE A 285 -4.96 6.57 -25.89
C ILE A 285 -5.34 8.04 -26.13
N ARG A 286 -6.62 8.37 -26.02
CA ARG A 286 -7.15 9.71 -26.28
C ARG A 286 -6.48 10.77 -25.42
N GLU A 287 -6.34 10.51 -24.12
CA GLU A 287 -5.75 11.45 -23.16
C GLU A 287 -4.25 11.62 -23.40
N LEU A 288 -3.53 10.52 -23.69
CA LEU A 288 -2.10 10.57 -23.93
C LEU A 288 -1.75 11.31 -25.24
N LEU A 289 -2.54 11.12 -26.29
CA LEU A 289 -2.40 11.89 -27.54
C LEU A 289 -2.73 13.37 -27.32
N ALA A 290 -3.73 13.67 -26.49
CA ALA A 290 -4.04 15.06 -26.12
C ALA A 290 -2.90 15.70 -25.30
N LEU A 291 -2.30 14.97 -24.36
CA LEU A 291 -1.12 15.42 -23.61
C LEU A 291 0.07 15.66 -24.53
N ARG A 292 0.31 14.77 -25.49
CA ARG A 292 1.40 14.92 -26.48
C ARG A 292 1.27 16.22 -27.30
N ALA A 293 0.04 16.61 -27.61
CA ALA A 293 -0.25 17.85 -28.36
C ALA A 293 -0.34 19.10 -27.46
N ALA A 294 -0.49 18.93 -26.13
CA ALA A 294 -0.69 20.03 -25.20
C ALA A 294 0.57 20.92 -25.09
N PRO A 295 0.41 22.26 -24.94
CA PRO A 295 1.53 23.15 -24.69
C PRO A 295 2.12 22.90 -23.29
N ALA A 296 3.44 23.04 -23.19
CA ALA A 296 4.10 23.12 -21.90
C ALA A 296 3.74 24.45 -21.21
N ILE A 297 3.58 24.40 -19.89
CA ILE A 297 3.33 25.58 -19.07
C ILE A 297 4.59 25.95 -18.28
N ASP A 298 4.78 27.25 -18.02
CA ASP A 298 5.83 27.73 -17.14
C ASP A 298 5.52 27.42 -15.66
N PRO A 299 6.53 27.43 -14.77
CA PRO A 299 6.33 27.32 -13.34
C PRO A 299 5.19 28.21 -12.86
N TYR A 300 4.38 27.68 -11.96
CA TYR A 300 3.18 28.35 -11.50
C TYR A 300 3.09 28.30 -9.96
N THR A 301 2.73 29.45 -9.40
CA THR A 301 2.33 29.54 -7.99
C THR A 301 1.01 30.29 -7.92
N GLY A 302 -0.03 29.65 -7.40
CA GLY A 302 -1.36 30.24 -7.32
C GLY A 302 -2.46 29.22 -7.03
N PRO A 303 -3.74 29.63 -7.15
CA PRO A 303 -4.85 28.78 -6.75
C PRO A 303 -5.05 27.60 -7.70
N ALA A 304 -5.33 26.43 -7.11
CA ALA A 304 -5.57 25.20 -7.85
C ALA A 304 -6.69 24.36 -7.22
N ILE A 305 -7.44 23.66 -8.06
CA ILE A 305 -8.30 22.57 -7.65
C ILE A 305 -7.55 21.25 -7.89
N LEU A 306 -7.46 20.43 -6.87
CA LEU A 306 -7.11 19.02 -6.99
C LEU A 306 -8.40 18.22 -7.08
N ALA A 307 -8.57 17.42 -8.14
CA ALA A 307 -9.65 16.45 -8.23
C ALA A 307 -9.52 15.39 -7.12
N PRO A 308 -10.54 14.60 -6.83
CA PRO A 308 -10.58 13.73 -5.65
C PRO A 308 -9.34 12.82 -5.52
N GLU A 309 -8.93 12.14 -6.58
CA GLU A 309 -7.75 11.25 -6.54
C GLU A 309 -6.46 12.03 -6.29
N ALA A 310 -6.28 13.17 -6.95
CA ALA A 310 -5.13 14.03 -6.75
C ALA A 310 -5.09 14.64 -5.34
N ALA A 311 -6.25 15.00 -4.77
CA ALA A 311 -6.37 15.41 -3.37
C ALA A 311 -6.03 14.27 -2.43
N GLY A 312 -6.46 13.03 -2.73
CA GLY A 312 -6.10 11.83 -1.98
C GLY A 312 -4.59 11.64 -1.89
N VAL A 313 -3.88 11.71 -3.00
CA VAL A 313 -2.41 11.62 -3.02
C VAL A 313 -1.77 12.76 -2.20
N LEU A 314 -2.27 14.00 -2.33
CA LEU A 314 -1.78 15.11 -1.49
C LEU A 314 -1.91 14.80 0.00
N PHE A 315 -3.08 14.34 0.46
CA PHE A 315 -3.29 14.00 1.89
C PHE A 315 -2.45 12.82 2.34
N HIS A 316 -2.27 11.81 1.49
CA HIS A 316 -1.40 10.67 1.76
C HIS A 316 0.04 11.12 2.06
N GLU A 317 0.61 11.91 1.16
CA GLU A 317 2.01 12.34 1.24
C GLU A 317 2.22 13.48 2.25
N ALA A 318 1.31 14.47 2.26
CA ALA A 318 1.48 15.67 3.07
C ALA A 318 1.14 15.45 4.54
N VAL A 319 0.16 14.60 4.82
CA VAL A 319 -0.39 14.40 6.16
C VAL A 319 -0.18 12.97 6.65
N GLY A 320 -0.59 11.97 5.87
CA GLY A 320 -0.63 10.57 6.27
C GLY A 320 0.72 10.06 6.78
N HIS A 321 1.77 10.14 5.99
CA HIS A 321 3.11 9.72 6.39
C HIS A 321 3.63 10.44 7.63
N ARG A 322 3.23 11.70 7.85
CA ARG A 322 3.64 12.47 9.03
C ARG A 322 2.85 12.16 10.28
N LEU A 323 1.78 11.38 10.16
CA LEU A 323 0.98 10.88 11.28
C LEU A 323 1.28 9.42 11.62
N GLU A 324 2.27 8.79 10.97
CA GLU A 324 2.84 7.51 11.36
C GLU A 324 3.65 7.70 12.65
N GLY A 325 3.29 6.95 13.72
CA GLY A 325 3.80 7.17 15.07
C GLY A 325 5.31 7.01 15.18
N ASP A 326 5.89 6.00 14.52
CA ASP A 326 7.34 5.76 14.51
C ASP A 326 8.14 7.00 14.12
N ARG A 327 7.59 7.85 13.23
CA ARG A 327 8.25 9.09 12.78
C ARG A 327 8.26 10.21 13.83
N GLN A 328 7.48 10.08 14.91
CA GLN A 328 7.49 11.06 16.00
C GLN A 328 8.69 10.87 16.94
N GLU A 329 9.28 9.66 16.98
CA GLU A 329 10.33 9.27 17.92
C GLU A 329 11.72 9.11 17.27
N GLY A 330 11.79 8.95 15.96
CA GLY A 330 13.08 8.81 15.25
C GLY A 330 13.92 10.10 15.28
N ASP A 331 15.22 10.01 15.51
CA ASP A 331 16.10 11.19 15.51
C ASP A 331 16.36 11.73 14.10
N ASN A 332 16.19 10.87 13.09
CA ASN A 332 16.41 11.18 11.68
C ASN A 332 15.13 11.65 10.97
N GLU A 333 14.00 11.70 11.66
CA GLU A 333 12.71 12.04 11.09
C GLU A 333 12.33 13.51 11.32
N GLY A 334 11.64 14.06 10.34
CA GLY A 334 11.06 15.39 10.45
C GLY A 334 9.81 15.39 11.33
N LYS A 335 9.95 15.71 12.59
CA LYS A 335 8.92 15.68 13.64
C LYS A 335 7.84 16.76 13.45
N THR A 336 7.25 16.82 12.25
CA THR A 336 6.33 17.87 11.82
C THR A 336 5.11 18.03 12.73
N PHE A 337 4.54 16.91 13.20
CA PHE A 337 3.36 16.91 14.07
C PHE A 337 3.67 16.56 15.53
N LYS A 338 4.93 16.34 15.90
CA LYS A 338 5.30 16.10 17.30
C LYS A 338 4.89 17.28 18.18
N GLY A 339 4.18 16.99 19.28
CA GLY A 339 3.67 18.00 20.20
C GLY A 339 2.54 18.90 19.63
N GLN A 340 1.89 18.49 18.53
CA GLN A 340 0.76 19.20 17.94
C GLN A 340 -0.61 18.62 18.29
N VAL A 341 -0.66 17.52 19.05
CA VAL A 341 -1.92 16.92 19.51
C VAL A 341 -2.72 17.96 20.30
N GLY A 342 -4.01 18.08 19.99
CA GLY A 342 -4.91 19.10 20.53
C GLY A 342 -4.87 20.45 19.81
N LYS A 343 -3.93 20.66 18.85
CA LYS A 343 -3.84 21.92 18.10
C LYS A 343 -4.51 21.81 16.73
N GLN A 344 -4.91 22.96 16.21
CA GLN A 344 -5.44 23.11 14.86
C GLN A 344 -4.32 22.94 13.84
N VAL A 345 -4.42 21.90 13.00
CA VAL A 345 -3.41 21.57 11.96
C VAL A 345 -4.00 21.61 10.55
N LEU A 346 -5.32 21.65 10.43
CA LEU A 346 -6.07 21.74 9.17
C LEU A 346 -7.28 22.68 9.35
N PRO A 347 -7.93 23.11 8.25
CA PRO A 347 -9.20 23.84 8.34
C PRO A 347 -10.26 23.07 9.13
N ALA A 348 -11.07 23.79 9.92
CA ALA A 348 -12.03 23.20 10.85
C ALA A 348 -13.14 22.33 10.17
N PHE A 349 -13.33 22.47 8.87
CA PHE A 349 -14.30 21.67 8.13
C PHE A 349 -13.74 20.31 7.64
N ILE A 350 -12.46 19.99 7.92
CA ILE A 350 -11.80 18.75 7.50
C ILE A 350 -11.59 17.84 8.71
N SER A 351 -11.96 16.58 8.55
CA SER A 351 -11.61 15.48 9.45
C SER A 351 -10.91 14.37 8.70
N ILE A 352 -9.97 13.67 9.35
CA ILE A 352 -9.21 12.57 8.75
C ILE A 352 -9.27 11.37 9.68
N HIS A 353 -9.60 10.21 9.10
CA HIS A 353 -9.59 8.92 9.76
C HIS A 353 -8.73 7.94 8.97
N ASP A 354 -8.15 6.95 9.62
CA ASP A 354 -7.67 5.74 8.95
C ASP A 354 -8.47 4.53 9.46
N ASP A 355 -8.97 3.70 8.53
CA ASP A 355 -9.86 2.60 8.86
C ASP A 355 -9.50 1.32 8.09
N PRO A 356 -8.60 0.48 8.63
CA PRO A 356 -8.24 -0.80 8.03
C PRO A 356 -9.40 -1.81 8.01
N THR A 357 -10.47 -1.59 8.76
CA THR A 357 -11.60 -2.53 8.83
C THR A 357 -12.62 -2.35 7.71
N ARG A 358 -12.52 -1.25 6.96
CA ARG A 358 -13.46 -0.91 5.90
C ARG A 358 -13.05 -1.57 4.58
N ARG A 359 -13.91 -2.41 4.03
CA ARG A 359 -13.65 -3.16 2.78
C ARG A 359 -14.08 -2.42 1.53
N VAL A 360 -15.14 -1.64 1.63
CA VAL A 360 -15.82 -1.04 0.48
C VAL A 360 -16.30 0.36 0.84
N LEU A 361 -16.23 1.27 -0.12
CA LEU A 361 -16.83 2.60 -0.05
C LEU A 361 -17.50 2.92 -1.39
N GLN A 362 -18.82 3.27 -1.39
CA GLN A 362 -19.58 3.58 -2.61
C GLN A 362 -19.45 2.48 -3.69
N ASP A 363 -19.58 1.21 -3.26
CA ASP A 363 -19.45 0.01 -4.09
C ASP A 363 -18.05 -0.25 -4.69
N GLU A 364 -17.06 0.58 -4.39
CA GLU A 364 -15.67 0.38 -4.79
C GLU A 364 -14.85 -0.28 -3.66
N PRO A 365 -14.07 -1.33 -3.95
CA PRO A 365 -13.19 -1.96 -2.96
C PRO A 365 -12.10 -1.01 -2.49
N LEU A 366 -11.69 -1.17 -1.22
CA LEU A 366 -10.57 -0.47 -0.63
C LEU A 366 -9.39 -1.44 -0.43
N ASN A 367 -8.22 -1.08 -0.93
CA ASN A 367 -7.02 -1.92 -0.90
C ASN A 367 -6.38 -2.03 0.49
N GLY A 368 -6.60 -1.05 1.35
CA GLY A 368 -5.98 -0.99 2.68
C GLY A 368 -6.69 -1.83 3.74
N TYR A 369 -7.62 -2.70 3.37
CA TYR A 369 -8.33 -3.57 4.30
C TYR A 369 -7.44 -4.67 4.87
N TYR A 370 -7.50 -4.88 6.19
CA TYR A 370 -6.98 -6.05 6.89
C TYR A 370 -7.68 -6.21 8.26
N LEU A 371 -7.65 -7.43 8.83
CA LEU A 371 -8.21 -7.71 10.18
C LEU A 371 -7.18 -7.50 11.28
N PHE A 372 -5.95 -7.94 11.05
CA PHE A 372 -4.83 -7.83 11.98
C PHE A 372 -3.63 -7.28 11.21
N ASP A 373 -2.89 -6.41 11.88
CA ASP A 373 -1.62 -5.92 11.37
C ASP A 373 -0.51 -6.99 11.46
N GLU A 374 0.67 -6.67 10.98
CA GLU A 374 1.80 -7.59 10.97
C GLU A 374 2.43 -7.82 12.36
N GLU A 375 1.97 -7.13 13.39
CA GLU A 375 2.37 -7.34 14.79
C GLU A 375 1.31 -8.11 15.59
N GLY A 376 0.26 -8.61 14.92
CA GLY A 376 -0.81 -9.41 15.50
C GLY A 376 -1.87 -8.61 16.26
N VAL A 377 -1.89 -7.30 16.09
CA VAL A 377 -2.87 -6.40 16.69
C VAL A 377 -4.06 -6.21 15.74
N ARG A 378 -5.27 -6.23 16.30
CA ARG A 378 -6.47 -6.01 15.48
C ARG A 378 -6.48 -4.58 14.93
N GLY A 379 -6.70 -4.45 13.62
CA GLY A 379 -6.88 -3.17 12.97
C GLY A 379 -8.08 -2.39 13.54
N GLN A 380 -7.90 -1.09 13.76
CA GLN A 380 -8.91 -0.23 14.37
C GLN A 380 -9.09 1.03 13.53
N ARG A 381 -10.33 1.55 13.48
CA ARG A 381 -10.55 2.89 12.94
C ARG A 381 -9.97 3.93 13.90
N VAL A 382 -9.08 4.77 13.40
CA VAL A 382 -8.42 5.83 14.16
C VAL A 382 -8.84 7.19 13.63
N THR A 383 -9.30 8.06 14.53
CA THR A 383 -9.53 9.49 14.21
C THR A 383 -8.21 10.23 14.37
N LEU A 384 -7.57 10.55 13.26
CA LEU A 384 -6.30 11.27 13.23
C LEU A 384 -6.48 12.77 13.42
N VAL A 385 -7.42 13.34 12.67
CA VAL A 385 -7.78 14.77 12.75
C VAL A 385 -9.30 14.90 12.86
N GLU A 386 -9.78 15.64 13.84
CA GLU A 386 -11.19 15.92 14.04
C GLU A 386 -11.45 17.42 13.95
N LYS A 387 -12.26 17.84 12.97
CA LYS A 387 -12.56 19.26 12.72
C LYS A 387 -11.29 20.12 12.70
N GLY A 388 -10.27 19.63 11.98
CA GLY A 388 -8.97 20.26 11.82
C GLY A 388 -8.01 20.12 13.00
N VAL A 389 -8.43 19.58 14.14
CA VAL A 389 -7.61 19.41 15.35
C VAL A 389 -6.96 18.03 15.34
N LEU A 390 -5.63 17.97 15.49
CA LEU A 390 -4.90 16.70 15.60
C LEU A 390 -5.31 15.94 16.87
N ARG A 391 -5.65 14.66 16.73
CA ARG A 391 -6.14 13.82 17.83
C ARG A 391 -5.24 12.62 18.11
N ASN A 392 -4.67 12.00 17.09
CA ASN A 392 -3.98 10.72 17.23
C ASN A 392 -2.91 10.54 16.14
N TYR A 393 -2.12 9.47 16.30
CA TYR A 393 -1.18 8.94 15.31
C TYR A 393 -1.58 7.51 14.93
N LEU A 394 -1.10 7.03 13.78
CA LEU A 394 -1.10 5.62 13.42
C LEU A 394 -0.01 4.91 14.20
N GLN A 395 -0.32 3.78 14.83
CA GLN A 395 0.61 3.12 15.73
C GLN A 395 0.66 1.61 15.51
N GLY A 396 1.88 1.10 15.40
CA GLY A 396 2.23 -0.26 15.68
C GLY A 396 2.43 -0.50 17.18
N ARG A 397 3.21 -1.50 17.53
CA ARG A 397 3.50 -1.84 18.93
C ARG A 397 4.63 -1.02 19.57
N ARG A 398 5.19 -0.05 18.85
CA ARG A 398 6.11 0.93 19.42
C ARG A 398 5.32 2.14 19.92
N PRO A 399 5.24 2.37 21.24
CA PRO A 399 4.57 3.53 21.81
C PRO A 399 5.25 4.84 21.44
N VAL A 400 4.46 5.92 21.41
CA VAL A 400 4.96 7.30 21.32
C VAL A 400 4.45 8.12 22.49
N GLU A 401 5.08 9.26 22.77
CA GLU A 401 4.71 10.13 23.89
C GLU A 401 3.21 10.44 23.90
N GLY A 402 2.53 10.09 24.99
CA GLY A 402 1.08 10.29 25.17
C GLY A 402 0.18 9.21 24.55
N PHE A 403 0.74 8.24 23.80
CA PHE A 403 -0.01 7.16 23.14
C PHE A 403 0.68 5.82 23.37
N LEU A 404 0.23 5.11 24.41
CA LEU A 404 0.92 3.93 24.93
C LEU A 404 0.35 2.59 24.42
N GLN A 405 -0.62 2.61 23.49
CA GLN A 405 -1.27 1.43 22.97
C GLN A 405 -1.19 1.39 21.45
N SER A 406 -0.98 0.20 20.88
CA SER A 406 -1.12 0.00 19.45
C SER A 406 -2.57 0.19 19.01
N ASN A 407 -2.77 0.74 17.82
CA ASN A 407 -4.07 0.80 17.16
C ASN A 407 -4.15 -0.07 15.90
N GLY A 408 -3.20 -1.02 15.78
CA GLY A 408 -3.20 -2.03 14.75
C GLY A 408 -2.80 -1.51 13.38
N HIS A 409 -1.76 -0.65 13.32
CA HIS A 409 -1.22 -0.11 12.07
C HIS A 409 0.25 -0.50 11.83
N GLY A 410 0.77 -1.51 12.54
CA GLY A 410 2.11 -2.05 12.29
C GLY A 410 2.12 -2.89 11.02
N ARG A 411 2.66 -2.37 9.89
CA ARG A 411 2.58 -2.99 8.57
C ARG A 411 3.93 -3.20 7.91
N SER A 412 4.07 -4.32 7.19
CA SER A 412 5.28 -4.63 6.43
C SER A 412 5.03 -5.57 5.25
N GLN A 413 5.92 -5.51 4.26
CA GLN A 413 6.01 -6.46 3.15
C GLN A 413 7.04 -7.56 3.47
N GLY A 414 6.77 -8.78 3.04
CA GLY A 414 7.73 -9.89 3.11
C GLY A 414 8.22 -10.16 4.53
N ASN A 415 9.51 -10.13 4.71
CA ASN A 415 10.23 -10.33 5.96
C ASN A 415 10.81 -9.03 6.57
N LEU A 416 10.29 -7.88 6.15
CA LEU A 416 10.71 -6.59 6.68
C LEU A 416 10.07 -6.34 8.06
N LYS A 417 10.73 -5.52 8.86
CA LYS A 417 10.23 -5.10 10.17
C LYS A 417 8.95 -4.29 10.01
N PRO A 418 7.87 -4.59 10.74
CA PRO A 418 6.69 -3.75 10.75
C PRO A 418 6.97 -2.36 11.34
N VAL A 419 6.39 -1.34 10.72
CA VAL A 419 6.32 0.04 11.24
C VAL A 419 4.91 0.58 11.06
N ALA A 420 4.59 1.66 11.74
CA ALA A 420 3.28 2.30 11.60
C ALA A 420 3.08 2.82 10.18
N ARG A 421 2.00 2.38 9.50
CA ARG A 421 1.66 2.74 8.11
C ARG A 421 0.17 2.97 7.95
N MET A 422 -0.18 3.82 6.99
CA MET A 422 -1.57 4.00 6.56
C MET A 422 -2.19 2.71 6.04
N ALA A 423 -3.52 2.64 6.13
CA ALA A 423 -4.39 1.61 5.54
C ALA A 423 -5.39 2.25 4.57
N ASN A 424 -6.57 2.64 5.06
CA ASN A 424 -7.56 3.39 4.29
C ASN A 424 -7.69 4.79 4.90
N LEU A 425 -6.98 5.75 4.33
CA LEU A 425 -7.02 7.14 4.78
C LEU A 425 -8.27 7.83 4.22
N LEU A 426 -9.19 8.24 5.10
CA LEU A 426 -10.48 8.82 4.76
C LEU A 426 -10.49 10.31 5.14
N VAL A 427 -10.51 11.18 4.14
CA VAL A 427 -10.61 12.63 4.31
C VAL A 427 -12.06 13.07 4.12
N GLU A 428 -12.67 13.57 5.17
CA GLU A 428 -14.06 14.01 5.20
C GLU A 428 -14.14 15.52 5.29
N SER A 429 -15.15 16.12 4.65
CA SER A 429 -15.42 17.54 4.74
C SER A 429 -16.89 17.81 5.02
N THR A 430 -17.15 18.78 5.91
CA THR A 430 -18.50 19.24 6.25
C THR A 430 -19.02 20.36 5.34
N HIS A 431 -18.19 20.91 4.45
CA HIS A 431 -18.50 22.09 3.63
C HIS A 431 -18.28 21.83 2.13
N GLY A 432 -18.75 20.67 1.64
CA GLY A 432 -18.66 20.33 0.24
C GLY A 432 -19.56 21.16 -0.67
N VAL A 433 -19.00 21.68 -1.76
CA VAL A 433 -19.74 22.41 -2.82
C VAL A 433 -19.67 21.65 -4.16
N SER A 434 -20.55 22.02 -5.10
CA SER A 434 -20.52 21.40 -6.45
C SER A 434 -19.23 21.77 -7.20
N ASP A 435 -18.86 20.94 -8.20
CA ASP A 435 -17.67 21.19 -9.05
C ASP A 435 -17.78 22.54 -9.78
N ALA A 436 -18.99 22.92 -10.21
CA ALA A 436 -19.24 24.23 -10.82
C ALA A 436 -18.95 25.38 -9.85
N GLU A 437 -19.36 25.25 -8.58
CA GLU A 437 -19.08 26.26 -7.55
C GLU A 437 -17.60 26.27 -7.17
N LEU A 438 -16.91 25.09 -7.11
CA LEU A 438 -15.46 25.06 -6.91
C LEU A 438 -14.73 25.80 -8.02
N LYS A 439 -15.09 25.56 -9.27
CA LYS A 439 -14.51 26.26 -10.42
C LYS A 439 -14.76 27.77 -10.38
N LYS A 440 -15.96 28.20 -9.98
CA LYS A 440 -16.28 29.62 -9.79
C LYS A 440 -15.39 30.26 -8.71
N ARG A 441 -15.18 29.55 -7.57
CA ARG A 441 -14.29 30.00 -6.49
C ARG A 441 -12.83 30.02 -6.92
N LEU A 442 -12.38 29.05 -7.71
CA LEU A 442 -11.04 29.07 -8.32
C LEU A 442 -10.81 30.33 -9.16
N ILE A 443 -11.76 30.67 -10.04
CA ILE A 443 -11.70 31.86 -10.87
C ILE A 443 -11.70 33.14 -10.01
N ALA A 444 -12.54 33.21 -8.98
CA ALA A 444 -12.59 34.34 -8.07
C ALA A 444 -11.26 34.52 -7.31
N GLU A 445 -10.69 33.43 -6.83
CA GLU A 445 -9.42 33.45 -6.10
C GLU A 445 -8.25 33.83 -7.02
N ALA A 446 -8.20 33.31 -8.25
CA ALA A 446 -7.20 33.69 -9.24
C ALA A 446 -7.28 35.19 -9.58
N LYS A 447 -8.51 35.74 -9.71
CA LYS A 447 -8.72 37.21 -9.87
C LYS A 447 -8.20 37.98 -8.68
N ARG A 448 -8.52 37.54 -7.46
CA ARG A 448 -8.07 38.19 -6.21
C ARG A 448 -6.55 38.26 -6.14
N GLN A 449 -5.86 37.24 -6.63
CA GLN A 449 -4.39 37.17 -6.69
C GLN A 449 -3.79 37.85 -7.93
N GLY A 450 -4.59 38.47 -8.81
CA GLY A 450 -4.10 39.09 -10.06
C GLY A 450 -3.55 38.09 -11.09
N LYS A 451 -3.92 36.81 -10.98
CA LYS A 451 -3.48 35.76 -11.91
C LYS A 451 -4.38 35.72 -13.14
N PRO A 452 -3.84 35.48 -14.34
CA PRO A 452 -4.64 35.37 -15.56
C PRO A 452 -5.41 34.03 -15.65
N PHE A 453 -5.04 33.03 -14.86
CA PHE A 453 -5.70 31.71 -14.81
C PHE A 453 -5.51 31.06 -13.44
N GLY A 454 -6.36 30.08 -13.12
CA GLY A 454 -6.15 29.06 -12.08
C GLY A 454 -5.93 27.70 -12.71
N LEU A 455 -5.59 26.70 -11.90
CA LEU A 455 -5.35 25.32 -12.37
C LEU A 455 -6.38 24.33 -11.84
N ILE A 456 -6.68 23.30 -12.63
CA ILE A 456 -7.38 22.09 -12.21
C ILE A 456 -6.49 20.90 -12.51
N ILE A 457 -6.10 20.14 -11.49
CA ILE A 457 -5.34 18.90 -11.62
C ILE A 457 -6.34 17.77 -11.49
N ARG A 458 -6.67 17.12 -12.63
CA ARG A 458 -7.69 16.06 -12.68
C ARG A 458 -7.13 14.68 -12.41
N ASP A 459 -5.85 14.47 -12.70
CA ASP A 459 -5.21 13.18 -12.54
C ASP A 459 -3.76 13.34 -12.11
N ILE A 460 -3.26 12.38 -11.34
CA ILE A 460 -1.92 12.32 -10.79
C ILE A 460 -1.42 10.87 -10.82
N THR A 461 -0.18 10.67 -11.28
CA THR A 461 0.41 9.33 -11.32
C THR A 461 0.69 8.80 -9.93
N GLY A 462 1.13 9.67 -9.03
CA GLY A 462 1.49 9.35 -7.66
C GLY A 462 2.26 10.50 -7.02
N GLY A 463 2.73 10.27 -5.82
CA GLY A 463 3.54 11.23 -5.08
C GLY A 463 4.67 10.55 -4.32
N ASN A 464 5.55 11.35 -3.79
CA ASN A 464 6.49 10.95 -2.77
C ASN A 464 6.73 12.10 -1.80
N THR A 465 7.11 11.76 -0.58
CA THR A 465 7.44 12.75 0.44
C THR A 465 8.74 12.36 1.13
N ASN A 466 9.59 13.34 1.38
CA ASN A 466 10.73 13.14 2.26
C ASN A 466 10.30 13.49 3.68
N THR A 467 10.32 12.50 4.57
CA THR A 467 10.01 12.67 6.00
C THR A 467 11.26 12.82 6.85
N SER A 468 12.47 12.65 6.27
CA SER A 468 13.72 12.71 7.03
C SER A 468 13.99 14.11 7.62
N GLY A 469 14.64 14.16 8.78
CA GLY A 469 15.08 15.40 9.42
C GLY A 469 16.22 16.11 8.68
N TYR A 470 16.85 15.41 7.74
CA TYR A 470 17.97 15.91 6.94
C TYR A 470 17.47 16.27 5.53
N GLY A 471 17.57 17.54 5.17
CA GLY A 471 17.19 18.04 3.86
C GLY A 471 15.79 18.69 3.81
N TYR A 472 15.36 19.05 2.60
CA TYR A 472 14.05 19.66 2.40
C TYR A 472 12.96 18.61 2.54
N GLN A 473 12.07 18.79 3.51
CA GLN A 473 10.82 18.03 3.62
C GLN A 473 9.86 18.46 2.50
N ALA A 474 10.15 18.04 1.29
CA ALA A 474 9.35 18.37 0.15
C ALA A 474 8.39 17.24 -0.20
N PHE A 475 7.15 17.62 -0.51
CA PHE A 475 6.21 16.79 -1.24
C PHE A 475 6.48 16.98 -2.74
N LYS A 476 6.53 15.88 -3.47
CA LYS A 476 6.57 15.86 -4.93
C LYS A 476 5.37 15.06 -5.44
N GLY A 477 4.56 15.68 -6.28
CA GLY A 477 3.47 15.00 -6.98
C GLY A 477 3.67 15.11 -8.49
N VAL A 478 3.37 14.04 -9.22
CA VAL A 478 3.50 14.01 -10.70
C VAL A 478 2.10 14.07 -11.32
N PRO A 479 1.59 15.28 -11.61
CA PRO A 479 0.28 15.43 -12.23
C PRO A 479 0.34 15.05 -13.72
N ARG A 480 -0.69 14.37 -14.20
CA ARG A 480 -0.84 14.01 -15.62
C ARG A 480 -1.79 14.95 -16.35
N MET A 481 -3.01 15.11 -15.86
CA MET A 481 -4.06 15.88 -16.53
C MET A 481 -4.23 17.24 -15.84
N VAL A 482 -3.47 18.23 -16.26
CA VAL A 482 -3.48 19.60 -15.74
C VAL A 482 -4.21 20.53 -16.72
N TYR A 483 -5.21 21.24 -16.22
CA TYR A 483 -5.98 22.21 -17.01
C TYR A 483 -5.78 23.62 -16.48
N ARG A 484 -5.41 24.53 -17.37
CA ARG A 484 -5.45 25.96 -17.12
C ARG A 484 -6.87 26.49 -17.34
N VAL A 485 -7.43 27.17 -16.35
CA VAL A 485 -8.76 27.79 -16.39
C VAL A 485 -8.60 29.30 -16.55
N ASP A 486 -8.90 29.82 -17.74
CA ASP A 486 -8.83 31.26 -18.02
C ASP A 486 -9.80 32.06 -17.17
N VAL A 487 -9.34 33.10 -16.53
CA VAL A 487 -10.11 33.91 -15.57
C VAL A 487 -11.22 34.73 -16.23
N LYS A 488 -11.05 35.14 -17.51
CA LYS A 488 -12.03 35.97 -18.22
C LYS A 488 -13.15 35.14 -18.84
N THR A 489 -12.78 33.99 -19.42
CA THR A 489 -13.70 33.16 -20.21
C THR A 489 -14.16 31.89 -19.48
N GLY A 490 -13.46 31.45 -18.44
CA GLY A 490 -13.67 30.15 -17.80
C GLY A 490 -13.29 28.95 -18.65
N LYS A 491 -12.64 29.15 -19.82
CA LYS A 491 -12.22 28.09 -20.72
C LYS A 491 -11.10 27.27 -20.09
N GLU A 492 -11.22 25.94 -20.18
CA GLU A 492 -10.20 25.00 -19.77
C GLU A 492 -9.30 24.64 -20.95
N THR A 493 -7.99 24.64 -20.73
CA THR A 493 -7.00 24.24 -21.74
C THR A 493 -6.02 23.26 -21.09
N LEU A 494 -5.87 22.07 -21.68
CA LEU A 494 -4.90 21.07 -21.22
C LEU A 494 -3.48 21.61 -21.38
N VAL A 495 -2.65 21.41 -20.36
CA VAL A 495 -1.23 21.83 -20.33
C VAL A 495 -0.39 20.71 -19.69
N ARG A 496 0.94 20.74 -19.88
CA ARG A 496 1.87 19.73 -19.38
C ARG A 496 3.21 20.32 -18.93
N GLY A 497 4.12 19.46 -18.48
CA GLY A 497 5.52 19.81 -18.23
C GLY A 497 5.77 20.39 -16.85
N VAL A 498 4.89 20.15 -15.89
CA VAL A 498 5.03 20.61 -14.51
C VAL A 498 4.84 19.47 -13.52
N GLU A 499 5.46 19.61 -12.37
CA GLU A 499 5.31 18.75 -11.19
C GLU A 499 4.99 19.59 -9.96
N ILE A 500 4.20 19.03 -9.05
CA ILE A 500 3.87 19.69 -7.79
C ILE A 500 5.09 19.59 -6.87
N VAL A 501 5.48 20.75 -6.32
CA VAL A 501 6.54 20.84 -5.31
C VAL A 501 6.06 21.76 -4.20
N GLY A 502 6.46 21.49 -2.98
CA GLY A 502 6.14 22.42 -1.90
C GLY A 502 6.32 21.81 -0.52
N THR A 503 6.25 22.66 0.49
CA THR A 503 6.17 22.21 1.87
C THR A 503 4.76 21.67 2.11
N PRO A 504 4.61 20.40 2.47
CA PRO A 504 3.31 19.72 2.54
C PRO A 504 2.27 20.45 3.38
N LEU A 505 2.68 20.99 4.53
CA LEU A 505 1.77 21.67 5.45
C LEU A 505 1.25 23.01 4.93
N SER A 506 2.04 23.74 4.14
CA SER A 506 1.58 25.03 3.60
C SER A 506 0.43 24.84 2.61
N ALA A 507 0.45 23.75 1.86
CA ALA A 507 -0.62 23.41 0.91
C ALA A 507 -1.93 23.03 1.63
N VAL A 508 -1.87 22.12 2.61
CA VAL A 508 -3.09 21.64 3.30
C VAL A 508 -3.69 22.64 4.26
N ASN A 509 -2.90 23.56 4.83
CA ASN A 509 -3.41 24.63 5.70
C ASN A 509 -4.14 25.73 4.94
N ARG A 510 -3.98 25.83 3.62
CA ARG A 510 -4.58 26.85 2.75
C ARG A 510 -5.70 26.31 1.87
N ILE A 511 -6.41 25.27 2.34
CA ILE A 511 -7.60 24.75 1.66
C ILE A 511 -8.76 25.71 1.90
N LEU A 512 -9.33 26.24 0.81
CA LEU A 512 -10.43 27.23 0.84
C LEU A 512 -11.81 26.60 0.78
N ALA A 513 -11.94 25.46 0.09
CA ALA A 513 -13.20 24.75 -0.10
C ALA A 513 -12.96 23.30 -0.53
N SER A 514 -13.97 22.48 -0.39
CA SER A 514 -13.95 21.09 -0.88
C SER A 514 -15.13 20.77 -1.80
N GLY A 515 -14.99 19.71 -2.58
CA GLY A 515 -16.08 19.11 -3.34
C GLY A 515 -17.03 18.32 -2.44
N GLN A 516 -18.18 17.94 -2.99
CA GLN A 516 -19.20 17.14 -2.29
C GLN A 516 -18.92 15.64 -2.37
N LYS A 517 -18.41 15.18 -3.51
CA LYS A 517 -18.22 13.77 -3.80
C LYS A 517 -16.77 13.37 -3.58
N PRO A 518 -16.49 12.40 -2.71
CA PRO A 518 -15.16 11.82 -2.61
C PRO A 518 -14.88 10.90 -3.80
N GLY A 519 -13.62 10.82 -4.19
CA GLY A 519 -13.07 9.77 -5.05
C GLY A 519 -12.10 8.91 -4.26
N ILE A 520 -11.73 7.79 -4.84
CA ILE A 520 -10.91 6.76 -4.22
C ILE A 520 -9.64 6.59 -5.05
N PHE A 521 -8.49 6.78 -4.44
CA PHE A 521 -7.21 6.38 -4.95
C PHE A 521 -6.82 5.05 -4.31
N ASN A 522 -6.79 3.97 -5.10
CA ASN A 522 -6.30 2.67 -4.70
C ASN A 522 -4.87 2.47 -5.23
N GLY A 523 -3.96 2.06 -4.37
CA GLY A 523 -2.56 1.90 -4.76
C GLY A 523 -1.73 1.16 -3.71
N PHE A 524 -0.43 1.36 -3.81
CA PHE A 524 0.56 0.84 -2.87
C PHE A 524 1.39 1.98 -2.31
N CYS A 525 1.65 1.92 -1.02
CA CYS A 525 2.50 2.86 -0.32
C CYS A 525 3.85 2.23 -0.03
N GLY A 526 4.93 2.83 -0.54
CA GLY A 526 6.31 2.41 -0.31
C GLY A 526 6.97 3.15 0.85
N ALA A 527 7.62 2.44 1.76
CA ALA A 527 8.49 2.99 2.79
C ALA A 527 9.51 1.94 3.24
N GLU A 528 10.23 2.18 4.34
CA GLU A 528 11.26 1.30 4.89
C GLU A 528 10.77 -0.12 5.19
N SER A 529 9.48 -0.30 5.50
CA SER A 529 8.86 -1.61 5.69
C SER A 529 8.33 -2.25 4.38
N GLY A 530 8.70 -1.71 3.21
CA GLY A 530 8.31 -2.21 1.89
C GLY A 530 6.99 -1.60 1.39
N ASN A 531 6.41 -2.22 0.37
CA ASN A 531 5.17 -1.80 -0.27
C ASN A 531 3.96 -2.47 0.38
N VAL A 532 3.01 -1.68 0.84
CA VAL A 532 1.75 -2.16 1.42
C VAL A 532 0.56 -1.60 0.64
N PRO A 533 -0.51 -2.40 0.40
CA PRO A 533 -1.70 -1.90 -0.27
C PRO A 533 -2.41 -0.87 0.61
N VAL A 534 -2.86 0.23 -0.01
CA VAL A 534 -3.52 1.35 0.67
C VAL A 534 -4.64 1.93 -0.19
N SER A 535 -5.57 2.62 0.45
CA SER A 535 -6.52 3.50 -0.22
C SER A 535 -6.49 4.88 0.41
N THR A 536 -6.69 5.90 -0.41
CA THR A 536 -6.97 7.25 0.09
C THR A 536 -8.26 7.76 -0.54
N VAL A 537 -9.15 8.21 0.32
CA VAL A 537 -10.45 8.74 -0.07
C VAL A 537 -10.50 10.21 0.28
N ALA A 538 -10.71 11.07 -0.69
CA ALA A 538 -10.82 12.51 -0.46
C ALA A 538 -11.82 13.14 -1.44
N PRO A 539 -12.53 14.21 -1.07
CA PRO A 539 -13.23 15.07 -2.02
C PRO A 539 -12.23 15.96 -2.76
N ALA A 540 -12.66 16.54 -3.87
CA ALA A 540 -11.87 17.56 -4.54
C ALA A 540 -11.54 18.72 -3.57
N MET A 541 -10.36 19.33 -3.69
CA MET A 541 -9.90 20.42 -2.83
C MET A 541 -9.51 21.65 -3.63
N LEU A 542 -10.04 22.81 -3.25
CA LEU A 542 -9.57 24.11 -3.74
C LEU A 542 -8.49 24.62 -2.79
N LEU A 543 -7.28 24.70 -3.28
CA LEU A 543 -6.14 25.29 -2.58
C LEU A 543 -6.01 26.78 -2.92
N GLN A 544 -5.71 27.59 -1.93
CA GLN A 544 -5.36 28.99 -2.13
C GLN A 544 -4.09 29.15 -2.98
N GLU A 545 -3.14 28.25 -2.75
CA GLU A 545 -1.85 28.29 -3.40
C GLU A 545 -1.30 26.87 -3.57
N LEU A 546 -0.88 26.55 -4.77
CA LEU A 546 -0.12 25.35 -5.13
C LEU A 546 1.08 25.80 -5.94
N GLU A 547 2.23 25.26 -5.61
CA GLU A 547 3.47 25.51 -6.32
C GLU A 547 3.77 24.37 -7.28
N LEU A 548 4.00 24.74 -8.55
CA LEU A 548 4.42 23.82 -9.59
C LEU A 548 5.72 24.33 -10.23
N GLN A 549 6.69 23.43 -10.32
CA GLN A 549 7.94 23.67 -11.05
C GLN A 549 7.95 22.92 -12.37
N ARG A 550 8.89 23.25 -13.25
CA ARG A 550 9.11 22.45 -14.45
C ARG A 550 9.55 21.05 -14.09
N THR A 551 9.00 20.07 -14.82
CA THR A 551 9.47 18.69 -14.74
C THR A 551 10.97 18.64 -15.06
N MET A 552 11.74 18.06 -14.14
CA MET A 552 13.21 17.93 -14.27
C MET A 552 13.63 16.74 -15.13
N GLU A 553 12.68 16.00 -15.71
CA GLU A 553 12.97 14.85 -16.57
C GLU A 553 13.74 15.25 -17.81
N GLY A 554 14.75 14.46 -18.15
CA GLY A 554 15.57 14.67 -19.33
C GLY A 554 14.72 14.66 -20.60
N LYS A 555 14.92 15.69 -21.44
CA LYS A 555 14.33 15.73 -22.77
C LYS A 555 15.20 14.91 -23.71
N ASP A 556 14.64 13.81 -24.21
CA ASP A 556 15.31 12.94 -25.16
C ASP A 556 14.58 12.96 -26.49
N ARG A 557 15.27 12.67 -27.59
CA ARG A 557 14.64 12.65 -28.91
C ARG A 557 13.68 11.46 -29.03
N PRO A 558 12.54 11.62 -29.75
CA PRO A 558 11.72 10.51 -30.17
C PRO A 558 12.54 9.49 -30.97
N PRO A 559 12.06 8.25 -31.13
CA PRO A 559 12.67 7.27 -32.02
C PRO A 559 12.90 7.86 -33.42
N ILE A 560 14.10 7.63 -33.99
CA ILE A 560 14.51 8.23 -35.28
C ILE A 560 13.72 7.58 -36.43
N LEU A 561 13.51 6.29 -36.36
CA LEU A 561 12.75 5.55 -37.35
C LEU A 561 11.26 5.57 -37.04
N THR A 562 10.46 5.55 -38.09
CA THR A 562 8.99 5.37 -37.97
C THR A 562 8.68 4.02 -37.34
N SER A 563 7.65 3.99 -36.48
CA SER A 563 7.17 2.75 -35.86
C SER A 563 6.78 1.71 -36.92
N PRO A 564 7.14 0.43 -36.79
CA PRO A 564 6.67 -0.63 -37.70
C PRO A 564 5.15 -0.66 -37.83
N ALA A 565 4.41 -0.36 -36.77
CA ALA A 565 2.94 -0.29 -36.80
C ALA A 565 2.40 0.78 -37.78
N ALA A 566 3.13 1.88 -37.97
CA ALA A 566 2.76 2.89 -38.95
C ALA A 566 2.97 2.42 -40.40
N LEU A 567 3.94 1.52 -40.63
CA LEU A 567 4.25 0.98 -41.96
C LEU A 567 3.24 -0.10 -42.40
N GLU A 568 2.64 -0.78 -41.44
CA GLU A 568 1.64 -1.85 -41.68
C GLU A 568 0.19 -1.33 -41.69
N SER A 569 -0.02 -0.05 -41.33
CA SER A 569 -1.35 0.57 -41.32
C SER A 569 -1.92 0.65 -42.74
N PRO A 570 -3.20 0.29 -42.95
CA PRO A 570 -3.85 0.41 -44.28
C PRO A 570 -3.83 1.81 -44.86
N ALA A 571 -3.71 2.86 -44.02
CA ALA A 571 -3.61 4.24 -44.44
C ALA A 571 -2.20 4.64 -45.02
N ALA A 572 -1.19 3.78 -44.86
CA ALA A 572 0.19 4.01 -45.32
C ALA A 572 0.50 3.39 -46.68
N LYS A 573 -0.47 2.75 -47.35
CA LYS A 573 -0.30 2.29 -48.72
C LYS A 573 -0.59 3.44 -49.66
N PRO A 574 0.37 3.83 -50.54
CA PRO A 574 0.25 4.92 -51.50
C PRO A 574 -0.86 4.67 -52.52
#